data_87303d1f672fc7f3ed8ea6b0d61e7baa
#
_entry.id   87303d1f672fc7f3ed8ea6b0d61e7baa
#
_cell.length_a   1.000
_cell.length_b   1.000
_cell.length_c   1.000
_cell.angle_alpha   90.00
_cell.angle_beta   90.00
_cell.angle_gamma   90.00
#
_symmetry.space_group_name_H-M   'P 1'
#
loop_
_entity.id
_entity.type
_entity.pdbx_description
1 polymer ?
#
loop_
_entity_poly.entity_id
_entity_poly.type
_entity_poly.pdbx_seq_one_letter_code
_entity_poly.pdbx_strand_id
1 'polypeptide(L)'
;MRLVSHLRRLISPSILLLVAAGLVIFDQDVEQRVGLSLRLLGGVVGCLAAAWLGSRLFGLFADRRRRHKRPYPRLFRDLVAVLLFFAAIVASAALLLEQGLLGALAGSSLILAVLGFAIRNVVADTLSGIALGVEAPYRIGDWVDIEQVARGKVIEIGWRTTRVLTLDSTYLILPNSQIARRRIINYSAPKPQYRAQLSLKLSREVSVAAAKEMILKAVGEARLIQSEPAPDVRVQELGSEGNSYAVRFWLSRFERDVDCRDELLSLIDRAMRQAKVPTPRMQIELNRPRGETMLPVDHETEVARIFAAPPKTERIGA
;
A
#
# COMPACT_ATOMS: atom_id res chain seq x y z
N MET A 1 42.60 -14.79 -9.75
CA MET A 1 42.87 -13.90 -8.59
C MET A 1 41.66 -13.74 -7.64
N ARG A 2 40.42 -13.61 -8.03
CA ARG A 2 39.25 -13.42 -7.12
C ARG A 2 38.94 -14.64 -6.24
N LEU A 3 39.12 -15.86 -6.71
CA LEU A 3 38.86 -17.08 -5.93
C LEU A 3 39.81 -17.22 -4.73
N VAL A 4 41.08 -16.89 -4.90
CA VAL A 4 42.12 -16.94 -3.86
C VAL A 4 41.86 -15.93 -2.75
N SER A 5 41.38 -14.71 -3.11
CA SER A 5 41.03 -13.70 -2.11
C SER A 5 39.79 -14.07 -1.29
N HIS A 6 38.84 -14.83 -1.86
CA HIS A 6 37.68 -15.34 -1.15
C HIS A 6 38.02 -16.51 -0.22
N LEU A 7 38.87 -17.43 -0.67
CA LEU A 7 39.39 -18.51 0.19
C LEU A 7 40.14 -17.96 1.41
N ARG A 8 41.01 -16.96 1.21
CA ARG A 8 41.77 -16.32 2.28
C ARG A 8 40.90 -15.71 3.37
N ARG A 9 39.69 -15.27 3.03
CA ARG A 9 38.74 -14.70 3.99
C ARG A 9 38.03 -15.75 4.87
N LEU A 10 38.05 -17.02 4.47
CA LEU A 10 37.47 -18.14 5.23
C LEU A 10 38.51 -18.80 6.14
N ILE A 11 39.78 -18.65 5.83
CA ILE A 11 40.87 -19.31 6.58
C ILE A 11 40.87 -18.88 8.05
N SER A 12 40.74 -17.59 8.35
CA SER A 12 40.81 -17.07 9.73
C SER A 12 39.68 -17.60 10.64
N PRO A 13 38.39 -17.56 10.24
CA PRO A 13 37.36 -18.12 11.11
C PRO A 13 37.39 -19.65 11.19
N SER A 14 37.86 -20.34 10.14
CA SER A 14 38.00 -21.80 10.17
C SER A 14 39.12 -22.25 11.09
N ILE A 15 40.26 -21.55 11.09
CA ILE A 15 41.36 -21.81 12.04
C ILE A 15 40.87 -21.59 13.46
N LEU A 16 40.18 -20.49 13.73
CA LEU A 16 39.66 -20.19 15.06
C LEU A 16 38.66 -21.25 15.54
N LEU A 17 37.85 -21.80 14.65
CA LEU A 17 36.91 -22.87 14.95
C LEU A 17 37.63 -24.19 15.25
N LEU A 18 38.74 -24.51 14.54
CA LEU A 18 39.57 -25.67 14.81
C LEU A 18 40.31 -25.54 16.15
N VAL A 19 40.80 -24.34 16.47
CA VAL A 19 41.43 -24.06 17.78
C VAL A 19 40.40 -24.22 18.90
N ALA A 20 39.20 -23.68 18.72
CA ALA A 20 38.10 -23.85 19.69
C ALA A 20 37.71 -25.32 19.90
N ALA A 21 37.66 -26.12 18.85
CA ALA A 21 37.42 -27.55 18.93
C ALA A 21 38.55 -28.27 19.67
N GLY A 22 39.82 -27.90 19.39
CA GLY A 22 40.99 -28.42 20.11
C GLY A 22 40.91 -28.13 21.61
N LEU A 23 40.57 -26.92 22.00
CA LEU A 23 40.41 -26.54 23.42
C LEU A 23 39.30 -27.36 24.13
N VAL A 24 38.23 -27.71 23.46
CA VAL A 24 37.14 -28.55 24.00
C VAL A 24 37.58 -30.02 24.12
N ILE A 25 38.37 -30.51 23.18
CA ILE A 25 38.83 -31.92 23.17
C ILE A 25 39.94 -32.17 24.23
N PHE A 26 40.85 -31.23 24.40
CA PHE A 26 41.98 -31.36 25.32
C PHE A 26 41.68 -30.83 26.72
N ASP A 27 40.42 -30.50 27.05
CA ASP A 27 40.01 -29.92 28.34
C ASP A 27 40.43 -30.78 29.54
N GLN A 28 40.28 -32.12 29.47
CA GLN A 28 40.53 -33.03 30.59
C GLN A 28 42.00 -33.04 31.06
N ASP A 29 42.95 -32.85 30.15
CA ASP A 29 44.39 -32.88 30.48
C ASP A 29 44.87 -31.56 31.11
N VAL A 30 44.21 -30.46 30.84
CA VAL A 30 44.60 -29.10 31.25
C VAL A 30 43.86 -28.65 32.51
N GLU A 31 42.61 -29.01 32.69
CA GLU A 31 41.78 -28.68 33.87
C GLU A 31 42.47 -29.23 35.17
N GLN A 32 43.07 -30.40 35.10
CA GLN A 32 43.83 -30.98 36.22
C GLN A 32 45.12 -30.20 36.56
N ARG A 33 45.68 -29.42 35.62
CA ARG A 33 46.95 -28.70 35.82
C ARG A 33 46.77 -27.22 36.14
N VAL A 34 45.76 -26.58 35.63
CA VAL A 34 45.61 -25.09 35.63
C VAL A 34 44.33 -24.63 36.34
N GLY A 35 43.39 -25.52 36.64
CA GLY A 35 42.15 -25.19 37.33
C GLY A 35 41.19 -24.29 36.48
N LEU A 36 41.48 -24.17 35.18
CA LEU A 36 40.66 -23.35 34.25
C LEU A 36 39.93 -24.28 33.29
N SER A 37 38.64 -24.16 33.24
CA SER A 37 37.80 -24.97 32.33
C SER A 37 37.96 -24.45 30.87
N LEU A 38 38.89 -25.09 30.13
CA LEU A 38 39.13 -24.81 28.72
C LEU A 38 37.92 -25.11 27.86
N ARG A 39 37.04 -26.00 28.33
CA ARG A 39 35.78 -26.35 27.65
C ARG A 39 34.86 -25.16 27.50
N LEU A 40 34.71 -24.34 28.53
CA LEU A 40 33.88 -23.14 28.47
C LEU A 40 34.51 -22.10 27.54
N LEU A 41 35.84 -21.86 27.64
CA LEU A 41 36.53 -20.95 26.73
C LEU A 41 36.43 -21.42 25.28
N GLY A 42 36.66 -22.69 25.02
CA GLY A 42 36.54 -23.32 23.70
C GLY A 42 35.10 -23.21 23.14
N GLY A 43 34.10 -23.43 23.99
CA GLY A 43 32.69 -23.29 23.63
C GLY A 43 32.33 -21.86 23.20
N VAL A 44 32.70 -20.85 23.99
CA VAL A 44 32.45 -19.42 23.67
C VAL A 44 33.19 -19.01 22.39
N VAL A 45 34.46 -19.34 22.25
CA VAL A 45 35.27 -19.04 21.05
C VAL A 45 34.68 -19.76 19.84
N GLY A 46 34.21 -21.01 20.00
CA GLY A 46 33.58 -21.80 18.98
C GLY A 46 32.28 -21.17 18.47
N CYS A 47 31.40 -20.72 19.38
CA CYS A 47 30.18 -20.03 19.02
C CYS A 47 30.43 -18.75 18.19
N LEU A 48 31.38 -17.92 18.65
CA LEU A 48 31.74 -16.69 17.94
C LEU A 48 32.42 -16.95 16.59
N ALA A 49 33.28 -17.96 16.51
CA ALA A 49 33.94 -18.37 15.28
C ALA A 49 32.91 -18.93 14.26
N ALA A 50 31.94 -19.71 14.72
CA ALA A 50 30.86 -20.23 13.89
C ALA A 50 29.98 -19.09 13.31
N ALA A 51 29.64 -18.09 14.14
CA ALA A 51 28.92 -16.92 13.68
C ALA A 51 29.70 -16.11 12.64
N TRP A 52 31.01 -15.94 12.87
CA TRP A 52 31.89 -15.25 11.93
C TRP A 52 32.03 -16.02 10.62
N LEU A 53 32.20 -17.32 10.66
CA LEU A 53 32.25 -18.19 9.48
C LEU A 53 30.94 -18.15 8.71
N GLY A 54 29.79 -18.26 9.40
CA GLY A 54 28.46 -18.19 8.82
C GLY A 54 28.22 -16.86 8.12
N SER A 55 28.60 -15.73 8.73
CA SER A 55 28.47 -14.40 8.12
C SER A 55 29.32 -14.26 6.83
N ARG A 56 30.52 -14.86 6.83
CA ARG A 56 31.40 -14.88 5.64
C ARG A 56 30.86 -15.77 4.52
N LEU A 57 30.38 -16.96 4.85
CA LEU A 57 29.76 -17.87 3.89
C LEU A 57 28.52 -17.26 3.27
N PHE A 58 27.68 -16.64 4.08
CA PHE A 58 26.50 -15.92 3.58
C PHE A 58 26.90 -14.79 2.62
N GLY A 59 27.94 -14.01 2.97
CA GLY A 59 28.48 -12.96 2.09
C GLY A 59 28.93 -13.51 0.73
N LEU A 60 29.64 -14.65 0.72
CA LEU A 60 30.09 -15.32 -0.50
C LEU A 60 28.91 -15.84 -1.34
N PHE A 61 27.90 -16.41 -0.69
CA PHE A 61 26.67 -16.86 -1.36
C PHE A 61 25.92 -15.69 -2.00
N ALA A 62 25.76 -14.58 -1.25
CA ALA A 62 25.13 -13.36 -1.75
C ALA A 62 25.90 -12.75 -2.93
N ASP A 63 27.25 -12.81 -2.92
CA ASP A 63 28.09 -12.32 -4.01
C ASP A 63 28.05 -13.23 -5.25
N ARG A 64 27.88 -14.54 -5.11
CA ARG A 64 27.69 -15.49 -6.25
C ARG A 64 26.42 -15.21 -7.03
N ARG A 65 25.33 -14.83 -6.35
CA ARG A 65 24.04 -14.43 -7.01
C ARG A 65 24.09 -13.07 -7.70
N ARG A 66 25.14 -12.26 -7.52
CA ARG A 66 25.34 -10.97 -8.22
C ARG A 66 25.36 -11.06 -9.74
N ARG A 67 25.51 -12.24 -10.34
CA ARG A 67 25.46 -12.44 -11.82
C ARG A 67 24.03 -12.21 -12.38
N HIS A 68 22.98 -12.12 -11.57
CA HIS A 68 21.61 -11.83 -11.98
C HIS A 68 21.17 -10.46 -11.43
N LYS A 69 21.39 -9.43 -12.22
CA LYS A 69 20.81 -8.07 -12.34
C LYS A 69 20.56 -7.17 -11.10
N ARG A 70 20.51 -7.63 -9.85
CA ARG A 70 20.38 -6.74 -8.66
C ARG A 70 21.19 -7.27 -7.48
N PRO A 71 22.22 -6.53 -7.00
CA PRO A 71 22.98 -6.92 -5.80
C PRO A 71 22.08 -6.78 -4.56
N TYR A 72 22.18 -7.72 -3.62
CA TYR A 72 21.56 -7.58 -2.31
C TYR A 72 22.09 -6.31 -1.63
N PRO A 73 21.22 -5.50 -0.98
CA PRO A 73 21.66 -4.34 -0.21
C PRO A 73 22.71 -4.76 0.83
N ARG A 74 23.73 -3.95 1.05
CA ARG A 74 24.73 -4.18 2.10
C ARG A 74 24.09 -4.39 3.46
N LEU A 75 23.03 -3.62 3.76
CA LEU A 75 22.21 -3.72 4.96
C LEU A 75 21.67 -5.14 5.23
N PHE A 76 21.29 -5.90 4.19
CA PHE A 76 20.77 -7.25 4.40
C PHE A 76 21.85 -8.22 4.87
N ARG A 77 23.05 -8.09 4.34
CA ARG A 77 24.22 -8.88 4.79
C ARG A 77 24.61 -8.55 6.22
N ASP A 78 24.59 -7.25 6.56
CA ASP A 78 24.93 -6.77 7.88
C ASP A 78 23.88 -7.22 8.91
N LEU A 79 22.60 -7.23 8.54
CA LEU A 79 21.51 -7.76 9.38
C LEU A 79 21.70 -9.25 9.69
N VAL A 80 22.02 -10.06 8.67
CA VAL A 80 22.30 -11.51 8.88
C VAL A 80 23.51 -11.71 9.78
N ALA A 81 24.57 -10.91 9.61
CA ALA A 81 25.73 -10.96 10.49
C ALA A 81 25.35 -10.63 11.94
N VAL A 82 24.60 -9.57 12.17
CA VAL A 82 24.13 -9.18 13.52
C VAL A 82 23.30 -10.29 14.16
N LEU A 83 22.38 -10.92 13.42
CA LEU A 83 21.58 -12.05 13.94
C LEU A 83 22.44 -13.25 14.31
N LEU A 84 23.43 -13.60 13.49
CA LEU A 84 24.34 -14.71 13.78
C LEU A 84 25.20 -14.42 15.02
N PHE A 85 25.76 -13.20 15.16
CA PHE A 85 26.51 -12.81 16.34
C PHE A 85 25.64 -12.75 17.59
N PHE A 86 24.40 -12.26 17.48
CA PHE A 86 23.46 -12.27 18.59
C PHE A 86 23.17 -13.70 19.07
N ALA A 87 22.89 -14.62 18.16
CA ALA A 87 22.70 -16.04 18.49
C ALA A 87 23.93 -16.66 19.15
N ALA A 88 25.12 -16.31 18.66
CA ALA A 88 26.39 -16.76 19.28
C ALA A 88 26.59 -16.22 20.70
N ILE A 89 26.23 -14.94 20.94
CA ILE A 89 26.33 -14.35 22.30
C ILE A 89 25.33 -15.04 23.24
N VAL A 90 24.11 -15.31 22.82
CA VAL A 90 23.10 -16.03 23.62
C VAL A 90 23.57 -17.45 23.94
N ALA A 91 24.12 -18.17 22.94
CA ALA A 91 24.67 -19.49 23.14
C ALA A 91 25.89 -19.49 24.09
N SER A 92 26.78 -18.50 23.96
CA SER A 92 27.93 -18.31 24.85
C SER A 92 27.49 -18.02 26.28
N ALA A 93 26.47 -17.16 26.46
CA ALA A 93 25.91 -16.87 27.79
C ALA A 93 25.30 -18.13 28.42
N ALA A 94 24.63 -18.97 27.65
CA ALA A 94 24.04 -20.23 28.11
C ALA A 94 25.13 -21.18 28.64
N LEU A 95 26.29 -21.24 27.95
CA LEU A 95 27.45 -22.05 28.38
C LEU A 95 28.08 -21.52 29.65
N LEU A 96 28.25 -20.20 29.78
CA LEU A 96 28.91 -19.57 30.91
C LEU A 96 28.10 -19.60 32.21
N LEU A 97 26.77 -19.53 32.10
CA LEU A 97 25.87 -19.50 33.25
C LEU A 97 25.47 -20.91 33.70
N GLU A 98 26.02 -21.96 33.11
CA GLU A 98 25.64 -23.37 33.34
C GLU A 98 24.14 -23.61 33.25
N GLN A 99 23.39 -22.62 32.75
CA GLN A 99 21.99 -22.68 32.48
C GLN A 99 21.79 -23.37 31.13
N GLY A 100 20.90 -24.33 31.07
CA GLY A 100 20.52 -24.92 29.76
C GLY A 100 20.09 -23.86 28.79
N LEU A 101 20.15 -24.16 27.51
CA LEU A 101 19.76 -23.25 26.40
C LEU A 101 18.40 -22.55 26.65
N LEU A 102 17.48 -23.22 27.32
CA LEU A 102 16.16 -22.66 27.70
C LEU A 102 16.25 -21.51 28.70
N GLY A 103 17.15 -21.57 29.67
CA GLY A 103 17.34 -20.49 30.64
C GLY A 103 17.95 -19.23 30.01
N ALA A 104 18.92 -19.41 29.09
CA ALA A 104 19.49 -18.31 28.33
C ALA A 104 18.51 -17.67 27.37
N LEU A 105 17.62 -18.46 26.74
CA LEU A 105 16.55 -17.97 25.90
C LEU A 105 15.49 -17.22 26.72
N ALA A 106 15.15 -17.69 27.93
CA ALA A 106 14.23 -16.99 28.81
C ALA A 106 14.74 -15.59 29.19
N GLY A 107 16.04 -15.47 29.54
CA GLY A 107 16.67 -14.18 29.81
C GLY A 107 16.74 -13.24 28.60
N SER A 108 16.82 -13.81 27.39
CA SER A 108 16.87 -13.06 26.12
C SER A 108 15.47 -12.75 25.55
N SER A 109 14.38 -13.22 26.18
CA SER A 109 13.03 -13.13 25.65
C SER A 109 12.59 -11.70 25.33
N LEU A 110 12.95 -10.73 26.16
CA LEU A 110 12.64 -9.31 25.94
C LEU A 110 13.34 -8.79 24.68
N ILE A 111 14.61 -9.12 24.50
CA ILE A 111 15.37 -8.67 23.31
C ILE A 111 14.81 -9.31 22.04
N LEU A 112 14.47 -10.60 22.09
CA LEU A 112 13.82 -11.31 20.98
C LEU A 112 12.45 -10.73 20.65
N ALA A 113 11.67 -10.35 21.67
CA ALA A 113 10.37 -9.71 21.48
C ALA A 113 10.52 -8.34 20.78
N VAL A 114 11.47 -7.51 21.21
CA VAL A 114 11.76 -6.21 20.57
C VAL A 114 12.22 -6.39 19.13
N LEU A 115 13.14 -7.34 18.87
CA LEU A 115 13.59 -7.67 17.52
C LEU A 115 12.44 -8.18 16.63
N GLY A 116 11.62 -9.09 17.16
CA GLY A 116 10.42 -9.60 16.44
C GLY A 116 9.47 -8.49 16.09
N PHE A 117 9.23 -7.55 17.01
CA PHE A 117 8.40 -6.38 16.74
C PHE A 117 9.04 -5.47 15.66
N ALA A 118 10.36 -5.25 15.72
CA ALA A 118 11.05 -4.40 14.74
C ALA A 118 10.99 -4.95 13.30
N ILE A 119 11.03 -6.28 13.11
CA ILE A 119 10.98 -6.91 11.78
C ILE A 119 9.56 -7.27 11.32
N ARG A 120 8.54 -7.10 12.17
CA ARG A 120 7.14 -7.51 11.91
C ARG A 120 6.62 -7.05 10.55
N ASN A 121 6.87 -5.80 10.20
CA ASN A 121 6.37 -5.24 8.94
C ASN A 121 7.06 -5.88 7.72
N VAL A 122 8.35 -6.16 7.80
CA VAL A 122 9.09 -6.83 6.71
C VAL A 122 8.58 -8.25 6.49
N VAL A 123 8.33 -8.98 7.59
CA VAL A 123 7.76 -10.33 7.54
C VAL A 123 6.34 -10.29 6.97
N ALA A 124 5.51 -9.36 7.45
CA ALA A 124 4.14 -9.20 6.94
C ALA A 124 4.12 -8.90 5.43
N ASP A 125 4.97 -7.97 4.94
CA ASP A 125 5.10 -7.66 3.52
C ASP A 125 5.52 -8.89 2.70
N THR A 126 6.49 -9.65 3.23
CA THR A 126 7.01 -10.85 2.54
C THR A 126 5.97 -11.95 2.43
N LEU A 127 5.30 -12.28 3.54
CA LEU A 127 4.24 -13.28 3.57
C LEU A 127 3.06 -12.87 2.67
N SER A 128 2.67 -11.60 2.72
CA SER A 128 1.65 -11.06 1.81
C SER A 128 2.08 -11.15 0.35
N GLY A 129 3.35 -10.90 0.03
CA GLY A 129 3.89 -11.05 -1.33
C GLY A 129 3.83 -12.49 -1.83
N ILE A 130 4.12 -13.45 -0.97
CA ILE A 130 3.97 -14.89 -1.27
C ILE A 130 2.50 -15.23 -1.50
N ALA A 131 1.59 -14.78 -0.62
CA ALA A 131 0.16 -15.02 -0.75
C ALA A 131 -0.40 -14.45 -2.07
N LEU A 132 -0.08 -13.18 -2.37
CA LEU A 132 -0.45 -12.54 -3.63
C LEU A 132 0.09 -13.27 -4.87
N GLY A 133 1.30 -13.85 -4.77
CA GLY A 133 1.88 -14.66 -5.84
C GLY A 133 1.20 -16.00 -6.04
N VAL A 134 0.74 -16.65 -4.96
CA VAL A 134 0.07 -17.98 -5.00
C VAL A 134 -1.40 -17.84 -5.38
N GLU A 135 -2.13 -16.92 -4.74
CA GLU A 135 -3.56 -16.70 -5.00
C GLU A 135 -3.80 -15.95 -6.32
N ALA A 136 -2.83 -15.14 -6.74
CA ALA A 136 -2.84 -14.36 -7.96
C ALA A 136 -4.16 -13.60 -8.22
N PRO A 137 -4.66 -12.76 -7.27
CA PRO A 137 -5.86 -11.97 -7.45
C PRO A 137 -5.73 -10.97 -8.62
N TYR A 138 -4.52 -10.65 -8.98
CA TYR A 138 -4.12 -9.91 -10.18
C TYR A 138 -2.77 -10.40 -10.69
N ARG A 139 -2.47 -10.11 -11.94
CA ARG A 139 -1.21 -10.49 -12.61
C ARG A 139 -0.45 -9.26 -13.10
N ILE A 140 0.82 -9.44 -13.44
CA ILE A 140 1.59 -8.40 -14.11
C ILE A 140 0.93 -8.07 -15.44
N GLY A 141 0.65 -6.80 -15.67
CA GLY A 141 -0.07 -6.30 -16.83
C GLY A 141 -1.55 -5.96 -16.57
N ASP A 142 -2.14 -6.42 -15.47
CA ASP A 142 -3.52 -6.14 -15.12
C ASP A 142 -3.68 -4.69 -14.65
N TRP A 143 -4.83 -4.09 -14.98
CA TRP A 143 -5.30 -2.85 -14.42
C TRP A 143 -6.11 -3.11 -13.15
N VAL A 144 -5.66 -2.52 -12.06
CA VAL A 144 -6.27 -2.72 -10.75
C VAL A 144 -6.59 -1.38 -10.08
N ASP A 145 -7.64 -1.40 -9.29
CA ASP A 145 -7.97 -0.34 -8.34
C ASP A 145 -7.90 -0.94 -6.93
N ILE A 146 -6.92 -0.50 -6.17
CA ILE A 146 -6.70 -0.90 -4.78
C ILE A 146 -7.31 0.20 -3.92
N GLU A 147 -8.38 -0.13 -3.24
CA GLU A 147 -9.23 0.82 -2.52
C GLU A 147 -8.43 1.79 -1.65
N GLN A 148 -8.60 3.09 -1.89
CA GLN A 148 -7.94 4.21 -1.18
C GLN A 148 -6.40 4.20 -1.23
N VAL A 149 -5.80 3.41 -2.10
CA VAL A 149 -4.34 3.27 -2.19
C VAL A 149 -3.83 3.63 -3.57
N ALA A 150 -4.28 2.94 -4.61
CA ALA A 150 -3.76 3.15 -5.95
C ALA A 150 -4.70 2.64 -7.03
N ARG A 151 -4.71 3.33 -8.18
CA ARG A 151 -5.29 2.84 -9.42
C ARG A 151 -4.24 2.86 -10.53
N GLY A 152 -4.04 1.72 -11.20
CA GLY A 152 -3.04 1.65 -12.28
C GLY A 152 -2.78 0.24 -12.76
N LYS A 153 -1.77 0.12 -13.63
CA LYS A 153 -1.31 -1.13 -14.22
C LYS A 153 -0.21 -1.77 -13.38
N VAL A 154 -0.37 -3.03 -13.03
CA VAL A 154 0.64 -3.79 -12.29
C VAL A 154 1.84 -4.05 -13.19
N ILE A 155 3.01 -3.56 -12.81
CA ILE A 155 4.26 -3.72 -13.56
C ILE A 155 5.15 -4.80 -12.97
N GLU A 156 5.18 -4.91 -11.65
CA GLU A 156 6.05 -5.87 -10.96
C GLU A 156 5.41 -6.27 -9.63
N ILE A 157 5.45 -7.56 -9.33
CA ILE A 157 5.10 -8.11 -8.01
C ILE A 157 6.39 -8.63 -7.41
N GLY A 158 6.95 -7.90 -6.46
CA GLY A 158 8.16 -8.28 -5.75
C GLY A 158 7.83 -9.04 -4.46
N TRP A 159 8.87 -9.55 -3.79
CA TRP A 159 8.73 -10.27 -2.53
C TRP A 159 8.18 -9.41 -1.37
N ARG A 160 8.41 -8.10 -1.39
CA ARG A 160 7.98 -7.15 -0.36
C ARG A 160 7.03 -6.08 -0.90
N THR A 161 7.19 -5.67 -2.15
CA THR A 161 6.47 -4.54 -2.74
C THR A 161 5.94 -4.87 -4.13
N THR A 162 4.77 -4.34 -4.44
CA THR A 162 4.21 -4.33 -5.79
C THR A 162 4.36 -2.94 -6.38
N ARG A 163 4.70 -2.87 -7.68
CA ARG A 163 4.81 -1.63 -8.45
C ARG A 163 3.63 -1.49 -9.38
N VAL A 164 2.98 -0.36 -9.30
CA VAL A 164 1.83 0.00 -10.13
C VAL A 164 2.18 1.26 -10.92
N LEU A 165 1.93 1.25 -12.23
CA LEU A 165 2.04 2.40 -13.12
C LEU A 165 0.68 3.08 -13.21
N THR A 166 0.59 4.35 -12.81
CA THR A 166 -0.63 5.14 -12.92
C THR A 166 -0.88 5.62 -14.34
N LEU A 167 -2.08 6.16 -14.61
CA LEU A 167 -2.39 6.81 -15.89
C LEU A 167 -1.47 8.00 -16.18
N ASP A 168 -0.98 8.69 -15.14
CA ASP A 168 -0.04 9.81 -15.25
C ASP A 168 1.41 9.37 -15.49
N SER A 169 1.62 8.10 -15.85
CA SER A 169 2.95 7.54 -16.10
C SER A 169 3.91 7.59 -14.90
N THR A 170 3.38 7.61 -13.68
CA THR A 170 4.15 7.57 -12.44
C THR A 170 4.12 6.19 -11.79
N TYR A 171 5.21 5.81 -11.11
CA TYR A 171 5.27 4.55 -10.37
C TYR A 171 4.83 4.75 -8.93
N LEU A 172 3.84 3.96 -8.52
CA LEU A 172 3.50 3.76 -7.12
C LEU A 172 4.14 2.46 -6.64
N ILE A 173 4.88 2.52 -5.54
CA ILE A 173 5.54 1.37 -4.92
C ILE A 173 4.82 1.10 -3.60
N LEU A 174 4.11 0.00 -3.54
CA LEU A 174 3.21 -0.33 -2.45
C LEU A 174 3.72 -1.55 -1.68
N PRO A 175 3.82 -1.50 -0.35
CA PRO A 175 4.07 -2.69 0.48
C PRO A 175 2.96 -3.73 0.28
N ASN A 176 3.34 -5.00 0.10
CA ASN A 176 2.38 -6.07 -0.18
C ASN A 176 1.36 -6.27 0.96
N SER A 177 1.77 -6.04 2.21
CA SER A 177 0.87 -6.13 3.37
C SER A 177 -0.23 -5.07 3.36
N GLN A 178 -0.01 -3.92 2.74
CA GLN A 178 -1.04 -2.90 2.57
C GLN A 178 -2.06 -3.32 1.52
N ILE A 179 -1.59 -3.90 0.41
CA ILE A 179 -2.45 -4.38 -0.68
C ILE A 179 -3.34 -5.54 -0.20
N ALA A 180 -2.74 -6.52 0.48
CA ALA A 180 -3.43 -7.73 0.95
C ALA A 180 -4.60 -7.45 1.91
N ARG A 181 -4.65 -6.26 2.51
CA ARG A 181 -5.72 -5.85 3.45
C ARG A 181 -6.81 -5.01 2.81
N ARG A 182 -6.70 -4.72 1.52
CA ARG A 182 -7.62 -3.83 0.82
C ARG A 182 -8.46 -4.58 -0.19
N ARG A 183 -9.62 -4.01 -0.52
CA ARG A 183 -10.43 -4.50 -1.62
C ARG A 183 -9.70 -4.18 -2.93
N ILE A 184 -9.61 -5.17 -3.81
CA ILE A 184 -8.97 -5.05 -5.11
C ILE A 184 -10.05 -5.23 -6.18
N ILE A 185 -10.16 -4.26 -7.06
CA ILE A 185 -10.98 -4.35 -8.27
C ILE A 185 -10.03 -4.59 -9.43
N ASN A 186 -10.15 -5.72 -10.10
CA ASN A 186 -9.35 -6.06 -11.27
C ASN A 186 -10.17 -5.80 -12.55
N TYR A 187 -9.78 -4.79 -13.33
CA TYR A 187 -10.44 -4.43 -14.59
C TYR A 187 -10.00 -5.28 -15.78
N SER A 188 -8.98 -6.13 -15.61
CA SER A 188 -8.46 -7.00 -16.66
C SER A 188 -8.92 -8.45 -16.53
N ALA A 189 -9.56 -8.81 -15.41
CA ALA A 189 -10.07 -10.15 -15.14
C ALA A 189 -11.56 -10.10 -14.79
N PRO A 190 -12.34 -11.13 -15.10
CA PRO A 190 -12.01 -12.36 -15.83
C PRO A 190 -11.81 -12.17 -17.35
N LYS A 191 -12.22 -11.01 -17.87
CA LYS A 191 -12.03 -10.58 -19.26
C LYS A 191 -11.53 -9.15 -19.29
N PRO A 192 -10.71 -8.75 -20.28
CA PRO A 192 -10.20 -7.37 -20.36
C PRO A 192 -11.30 -6.32 -20.63
N GLN A 193 -12.47 -6.76 -21.11
CA GLN A 193 -13.63 -5.91 -21.29
C GLN A 193 -14.40 -5.73 -19.97
N TYR A 194 -14.79 -4.53 -19.66
CA TYR A 194 -15.59 -4.22 -18.49
C TYR A 194 -16.68 -3.19 -18.81
N ARG A 195 -17.71 -3.17 -17.97
CA ARG A 195 -18.79 -2.21 -18.10
C ARG A 195 -18.51 -0.96 -17.26
N ALA A 196 -18.33 0.16 -17.95
CA ALA A 196 -18.22 1.48 -17.34
C ALA A 196 -19.59 2.14 -17.22
N GLN A 197 -19.69 3.12 -16.33
CA GLN A 197 -20.89 3.93 -16.12
C GLN A 197 -20.51 5.40 -16.08
N LEU A 198 -21.32 6.22 -16.74
CA LEU A 198 -21.25 7.67 -16.68
C LEU A 198 -22.60 8.18 -16.12
N SER A 199 -22.55 9.04 -15.10
CA SER A 199 -23.74 9.66 -14.52
C SER A 199 -23.98 11.04 -15.13
N LEU A 200 -25.20 11.28 -15.58
CA LEU A 200 -25.62 12.55 -16.15
C LEU A 200 -26.86 13.06 -15.41
N LYS A 201 -26.99 14.38 -15.26
CA LYS A 201 -28.18 15.03 -14.70
C LYS A 201 -28.77 15.95 -15.75
N LEU A 202 -30.06 15.74 -16.11
CA LEU A 202 -30.79 16.52 -17.08
C LEU A 202 -31.98 17.22 -16.44
N SER A 203 -32.39 18.34 -17.02
CA SER A 203 -33.59 19.06 -16.57
C SER A 203 -34.84 18.18 -16.61
N ARG A 204 -35.77 18.39 -15.67
CA ARG A 204 -37.07 17.72 -15.63
C ARG A 204 -37.99 18.10 -16.80
N GLU A 205 -37.71 19.19 -17.48
CA GLU A 205 -38.50 19.65 -18.65
C GLU A 205 -38.42 18.66 -19.81
N VAL A 206 -37.36 17.82 -19.85
CA VAL A 206 -37.24 16.78 -20.85
C VAL A 206 -37.84 15.49 -20.31
N SER A 207 -38.75 14.89 -21.08
CA SER A 207 -39.34 13.62 -20.71
C SER A 207 -38.27 12.52 -20.65
N VAL A 208 -38.45 11.55 -19.74
CA VAL A 208 -37.51 10.45 -19.57
C VAL A 208 -37.29 9.66 -20.87
N ALA A 209 -38.34 9.48 -21.65
CA ALA A 209 -38.27 8.77 -22.93
C ALA A 209 -37.41 9.53 -23.95
N ALA A 210 -37.65 10.83 -24.13
CA ALA A 210 -36.85 11.66 -25.04
C ALA A 210 -35.41 11.79 -24.62
N ALA A 211 -35.15 11.92 -23.31
CA ALA A 211 -33.78 11.96 -22.77
C ALA A 211 -33.01 10.66 -23.05
N LYS A 212 -33.63 9.50 -22.82
CA LYS A 212 -33.00 8.19 -23.11
C LYS A 212 -32.71 8.02 -24.59
N GLU A 213 -33.65 8.36 -25.45
CA GLU A 213 -33.47 8.23 -26.90
C GLU A 213 -32.34 9.12 -27.40
N MET A 214 -32.30 10.39 -26.98
CA MET A 214 -31.26 11.34 -27.32
C MET A 214 -29.85 10.84 -26.84
N ILE A 215 -29.77 10.40 -25.60
CA ILE A 215 -28.48 9.90 -25.03
C ILE A 215 -28.06 8.64 -25.78
N LEU A 216 -28.95 7.66 -26.00
CA LEU A 216 -28.63 6.43 -26.72
C LEU A 216 -28.15 6.70 -28.15
N LYS A 217 -28.78 7.63 -28.85
CA LYS A 217 -28.35 8.04 -30.17
C LYS A 217 -26.95 8.64 -30.15
N ALA A 218 -26.70 9.57 -29.24
CA ALA A 218 -25.38 10.18 -29.09
C ALA A 218 -24.28 9.16 -28.73
N VAL A 219 -24.56 8.23 -27.80
CA VAL A 219 -23.64 7.17 -27.40
C VAL A 219 -23.39 6.20 -28.55
N GLY A 220 -24.37 5.93 -29.40
CA GLY A 220 -24.22 5.08 -30.59
C GLY A 220 -23.25 5.62 -31.64
N GLU A 221 -22.92 6.93 -31.62
CA GLU A 221 -21.93 7.56 -32.50
C GLU A 221 -20.49 7.39 -31.97
N ALA A 222 -20.30 6.94 -30.72
CA ALA A 222 -18.98 6.81 -30.10
C ALA A 222 -18.20 5.64 -30.71
N ARG A 223 -16.91 5.88 -30.96
CA ARG A 223 -15.99 4.92 -31.61
C ARG A 223 -15.21 4.05 -30.63
N LEU A 224 -15.07 4.52 -29.39
CA LEU A 224 -14.24 3.86 -28.38
C LEU A 224 -15.00 2.82 -27.55
N ILE A 225 -16.34 2.82 -27.60
CA ILE A 225 -17.17 1.82 -26.93
C ILE A 225 -17.32 0.55 -27.77
N GLN A 226 -17.68 -0.54 -27.12
CA GLN A 226 -18.07 -1.77 -27.82
C GLN A 226 -19.56 -1.68 -28.23
N SER A 227 -19.85 -2.17 -29.45
CA SER A 227 -21.24 -2.29 -29.94
C SER A 227 -21.97 -3.46 -29.29
N GLU A 228 -21.24 -4.50 -28.91
CA GLU A 228 -21.77 -5.68 -28.21
C GLU A 228 -20.96 -5.96 -26.93
N PRO A 229 -21.58 -6.01 -25.77
CA PRO A 229 -23.02 -5.73 -25.51
C PRO A 229 -23.38 -4.26 -25.74
N ALA A 230 -24.58 -4.01 -26.24
CA ALA A 230 -25.08 -2.67 -26.58
C ALA A 230 -25.08 -1.75 -25.32
N PRO A 231 -24.79 -0.45 -25.48
CA PRO A 231 -24.90 0.52 -24.40
C PRO A 231 -26.39 0.67 -24.00
N ASP A 232 -26.62 0.98 -22.73
CA ASP A 232 -27.96 1.26 -22.23
C ASP A 232 -28.00 2.51 -21.34
N VAL A 233 -29.21 3.09 -21.21
CA VAL A 233 -29.46 4.26 -20.36
C VAL A 233 -30.52 3.92 -19.32
N ARG A 234 -30.19 4.09 -18.06
CA ARG A 234 -31.09 3.86 -16.92
C ARG A 234 -31.33 5.15 -16.17
N VAL A 235 -32.56 5.38 -15.76
CA VAL A 235 -32.89 6.43 -14.80
C VAL A 235 -32.42 5.94 -13.42
N GLN A 236 -31.68 6.76 -12.72
CA GLN A 236 -31.25 6.48 -11.35
C GLN A 236 -32.16 7.14 -10.35
N GLU A 237 -32.54 8.40 -10.63
CA GLU A 237 -33.33 9.20 -9.70
C GLU A 237 -34.13 10.25 -10.46
N LEU A 238 -35.33 10.54 -9.98
CA LEU A 238 -36.20 11.64 -10.41
C LEU A 238 -36.17 12.72 -9.29
N GLY A 239 -35.17 13.60 -9.36
CA GLY A 239 -34.93 14.62 -8.33
C GLY A 239 -35.61 15.95 -8.61
N SER A 240 -35.72 16.79 -7.58
CA SER A 240 -36.28 18.15 -7.69
C SER A 240 -35.49 19.07 -8.63
N GLU A 241 -34.18 18.92 -8.65
CA GLU A 241 -33.29 19.73 -9.50
C GLU A 241 -33.03 19.15 -10.88
N GLY A 242 -33.55 17.96 -11.16
CA GLY A 242 -33.35 17.26 -12.42
C GLY A 242 -33.32 15.75 -12.26
N ASN A 243 -33.43 15.06 -13.37
CA ASN A 243 -33.41 13.60 -13.43
C ASN A 243 -31.98 13.10 -13.65
N SER A 244 -31.55 12.12 -12.85
CA SER A 244 -30.25 11.49 -12.96
C SER A 244 -30.34 10.23 -13.82
N TYR A 245 -29.39 10.10 -14.74
CA TYR A 245 -29.31 8.98 -15.69
C TYR A 245 -27.95 8.31 -15.55
N ALA A 246 -27.94 6.98 -15.58
CA ALA A 246 -26.74 6.16 -15.74
C ALA A 246 -26.62 5.70 -17.18
N VAL A 247 -25.61 6.16 -17.87
CA VAL A 247 -25.19 5.68 -19.19
C VAL A 247 -24.20 4.58 -18.98
N ARG A 248 -24.54 3.35 -19.37
CA ARG A 248 -23.71 2.17 -19.19
C ARG A 248 -23.23 1.69 -20.55
N PHE A 249 -21.92 1.47 -20.64
CA PHE A 249 -21.26 1.07 -21.89
C PHE A 249 -20.12 0.13 -21.61
N TRP A 250 -19.70 -0.62 -22.61
CA TRP A 250 -18.59 -1.57 -22.48
C TRP A 250 -17.34 -1.05 -23.13
N LEU A 251 -16.22 -1.22 -22.43
CA LEU A 251 -14.88 -0.90 -22.90
C LEU A 251 -14.06 -2.15 -23.09
N SER A 252 -13.24 -2.16 -24.14
CA SER A 252 -12.35 -3.29 -24.41
C SER A 252 -11.15 -3.34 -23.47
N ARG A 253 -10.70 -2.17 -22.98
CA ARG A 253 -9.53 -2.02 -22.09
C ARG A 253 -9.68 -0.79 -21.23
N PHE A 254 -9.16 -0.89 -20.01
CA PHE A 254 -9.20 0.19 -19.01
C PHE A 254 -8.39 1.44 -19.46
N GLU A 255 -7.30 1.26 -20.20
CA GLU A 255 -6.47 2.39 -20.66
C GLU A 255 -7.25 3.44 -21.44
N ARG A 256 -8.35 3.05 -22.08
CA ARG A 256 -9.21 3.94 -22.89
C ARG A 256 -10.36 4.57 -22.13
N ASP A 257 -10.46 4.34 -20.80
CA ASP A 257 -11.62 4.83 -20.02
C ASP A 257 -11.71 6.36 -20.05
N VAL A 258 -10.59 7.05 -19.89
CA VAL A 258 -10.57 8.52 -19.87
C VAL A 258 -10.96 9.10 -21.22
N ASP A 259 -10.33 8.62 -22.29
CA ASP A 259 -10.59 9.09 -23.66
C ASP A 259 -12.05 8.81 -24.09
N CYS A 260 -12.54 7.62 -23.70
CA CYS A 260 -13.92 7.24 -24.00
C CYS A 260 -14.94 8.11 -23.27
N ARG A 261 -14.69 8.45 -21.99
CA ARG A 261 -15.56 9.35 -21.24
C ARG A 261 -15.59 10.74 -21.84
N ASP A 262 -14.45 11.26 -22.29
CA ASP A 262 -14.36 12.55 -22.96
C ASP A 262 -15.14 12.54 -24.27
N GLU A 263 -14.93 11.51 -25.11
CA GLU A 263 -15.70 11.34 -26.36
C GLU A 263 -17.21 11.31 -26.10
N LEU A 264 -17.65 10.48 -25.13
CA LEU A 264 -19.08 10.35 -24.81
C LEU A 264 -19.67 11.65 -24.28
N LEU A 265 -18.98 12.34 -23.37
CA LEU A 265 -19.45 13.63 -22.84
C LEU A 265 -19.56 14.67 -23.96
N SER A 266 -18.61 14.72 -24.87
CA SER A 266 -18.61 15.64 -26.01
C SER A 266 -19.77 15.35 -26.97
N LEU A 267 -20.06 14.07 -27.28
CA LEU A 267 -21.18 13.67 -28.13
C LEU A 267 -22.53 13.99 -27.46
N ILE A 268 -22.66 13.71 -26.17
CA ILE A 268 -23.88 14.00 -25.41
C ILE A 268 -24.10 15.51 -25.30
N ASP A 269 -23.06 16.33 -25.01
CA ASP A 269 -23.22 17.80 -25.01
C ASP A 269 -23.69 18.33 -26.35
N ARG A 270 -23.12 17.82 -27.45
CA ARG A 270 -23.57 18.18 -28.81
C ARG A 270 -25.03 17.85 -29.03
N ALA A 271 -25.46 16.64 -28.65
CA ALA A 271 -26.86 16.21 -28.79
C ALA A 271 -27.82 17.07 -27.94
N MET A 272 -27.38 17.40 -26.70
CA MET A 272 -28.17 18.28 -25.81
C MET A 272 -28.34 19.68 -26.40
N ARG A 273 -27.28 20.26 -26.96
CA ARG A 273 -27.32 21.58 -27.63
C ARG A 273 -28.25 21.56 -28.86
N GLN A 274 -28.14 20.51 -29.68
CA GLN A 274 -29.00 20.35 -30.87
C GLN A 274 -30.47 20.21 -30.49
N ALA A 275 -30.77 19.46 -29.44
CA ALA A 275 -32.13 19.29 -28.91
C ALA A 275 -32.61 20.46 -28.03
N LYS A 276 -31.78 21.51 -27.86
CA LYS A 276 -32.10 22.70 -27.02
C LYS A 276 -32.50 22.30 -25.60
N VAL A 277 -31.87 21.26 -25.04
CA VAL A 277 -32.15 20.79 -23.69
C VAL A 277 -31.71 21.87 -22.68
N PRO A 278 -32.59 22.36 -21.81
CA PRO A 278 -32.20 23.33 -20.80
C PRO A 278 -31.26 22.70 -19.75
N THR A 279 -30.32 23.49 -19.29
CA THR A 279 -29.45 23.06 -18.18
C THR A 279 -30.27 22.94 -16.90
N PRO A 280 -29.96 21.95 -16.03
CA PRO A 280 -30.61 21.88 -14.72
C PRO A 280 -30.42 23.19 -13.95
N ARG A 281 -31.50 23.75 -13.43
CA ARG A 281 -31.48 24.97 -12.64
C ARG A 281 -32.00 24.66 -11.25
N MET A 282 -31.34 25.20 -10.23
CA MET A 282 -31.88 25.21 -8.87
C MET A 282 -33.00 26.25 -8.80
N GLN A 283 -34.23 25.83 -8.58
CA GLN A 283 -35.36 26.72 -8.32
C GLN A 283 -35.46 26.91 -6.80
N ILE A 284 -35.20 28.14 -6.34
CA ILE A 284 -35.44 28.54 -4.96
C ILE A 284 -36.74 29.28 -4.93
N GLU A 285 -37.80 28.67 -4.41
CA GLU A 285 -39.06 29.30 -4.17
C GLU A 285 -39.04 30.04 -2.83
N LEU A 286 -38.95 31.37 -2.89
CA LEU A 286 -39.03 32.21 -1.70
C LEU A 286 -40.53 32.38 -1.34
N ASN A 287 -40.99 31.53 -0.44
CA ASN A 287 -42.36 31.63 0.06
C ASN A 287 -42.42 32.81 1.06
N ARG A 288 -42.89 33.97 0.60
CA ARG A 288 -43.25 35.07 1.49
C ARG A 288 -44.51 34.72 2.24
N PRO A 289 -44.52 34.70 3.58
CA PRO A 289 -45.74 34.56 4.33
C PRO A 289 -46.68 35.69 3.95
N ARG A 290 -47.87 35.33 3.42
CA ARG A 290 -48.94 36.30 3.13
C ARG A 290 -49.41 36.90 4.46
N GLY A 291 -49.03 38.14 4.72
CA GLY A 291 -49.63 38.88 5.83
C GLY A 291 -48.76 39.75 6.71
N GLU A 292 -47.44 39.76 6.53
CA GLU A 292 -46.64 40.79 7.20
C GLU A 292 -46.43 41.99 6.29
N THR A 293 -47.26 43.02 6.52
CA THR A 293 -46.98 44.37 6.07
C THR A 293 -45.68 44.75 6.71
N MET A 294 -44.57 44.81 5.96
CA MET A 294 -43.33 45.38 6.45
C MET A 294 -43.66 46.82 6.87
N LEU A 295 -43.68 47.03 8.19
CA LEU A 295 -43.53 48.37 8.69
C LEU A 295 -42.17 48.87 8.17
N PRO A 296 -42.07 50.10 7.65
CA PRO A 296 -40.79 50.62 7.18
C PRO A 296 -39.81 50.52 8.34
N VAL A 297 -38.79 49.69 8.17
CA VAL A 297 -37.67 49.63 9.15
C VAL A 297 -36.96 50.95 9.01
N ASP A 298 -37.16 51.81 10.03
CA ASP A 298 -36.43 53.04 10.16
C ASP A 298 -35.01 52.73 10.56
N HIS A 299 -34.17 52.59 9.55
CA HIS A 299 -32.75 52.24 9.69
C HIS A 299 -31.97 53.20 10.62
N GLU A 300 -32.42 54.46 10.75
CA GLU A 300 -31.76 55.43 11.65
C GLU A 300 -31.98 55.07 13.13
N THR A 301 -33.17 54.57 13.47
CA THR A 301 -33.51 54.23 14.88
C THR A 301 -32.84 52.91 15.32
N GLU A 302 -32.64 51.93 14.43
CA GLU A 302 -32.02 50.66 14.76
C GLU A 302 -30.49 50.75 14.90
N VAL A 303 -29.84 51.56 14.04
CA VAL A 303 -28.41 51.86 14.15
C VAL A 303 -28.13 52.65 15.44
N ALA A 304 -28.97 53.59 15.81
CA ALA A 304 -28.82 54.34 17.06
C ALA A 304 -28.95 53.44 18.32
N ARG A 305 -29.79 52.39 18.29
CA ARG A 305 -29.91 51.43 19.39
C ARG A 305 -28.69 50.51 19.55
N ILE A 306 -28.08 50.11 18.46
CA ILE A 306 -26.88 49.25 18.49
C ILE A 306 -25.67 50.01 19.07
N PHE A 307 -25.54 51.28 18.76
CA PHE A 307 -24.43 52.12 19.27
C PHE A 307 -24.68 52.78 20.62
N ALA A 308 -25.89 52.75 21.16
CA ALA A 308 -26.25 53.34 22.46
C ALA A 308 -26.18 52.37 23.66
N ALA A 309 -25.87 51.11 23.44
CA ALA A 309 -25.73 50.13 24.53
C ALA A 309 -24.34 50.21 25.19
N PRO A 310 -24.26 50.58 26.49
CA PRO A 310 -22.98 50.60 27.19
C PRO A 310 -22.43 49.15 27.36
N PRO A 311 -21.10 48.95 27.37
CA PRO A 311 -20.53 47.62 27.53
C PRO A 311 -20.85 47.07 28.93
N LYS A 312 -21.42 45.88 28.95
CA LYS A 312 -21.61 45.12 30.20
C LYS A 312 -20.25 44.72 30.74
N THR A 313 -19.83 45.42 31.79
CA THR A 313 -18.73 44.98 32.66
C THR A 313 -19.17 43.77 33.47
N GLU A 314 -18.79 42.59 33.06
CA GLU A 314 -18.80 41.41 33.93
C GLU A 314 -17.70 41.59 34.99
N ARG A 315 -18.14 41.84 36.24
CA ARG A 315 -17.29 41.65 37.42
C ARG A 315 -17.09 40.18 37.64
N ILE A 316 -15.89 39.70 37.41
CA ILE A 316 -15.41 38.43 37.94
C ILE A 316 -15.16 38.68 39.44
N GLY A 317 -15.98 38.10 40.29
CA GLY A 317 -15.85 38.14 41.75
C GLY A 317 -15.47 36.79 42.28
N ALA A 318 -14.36 36.79 43.07
CA ALA A 318 -13.86 35.90 44.11
C ALA A 318 -14.00 34.37 43.94
#